data_5e56989373ee872ffa6769602d2bee95
#
_entry.id   5e56989373ee872ffa6769602d2bee95
#
_cell.length_a   1.000
_cell.length_b   1.000
_cell.length_c   1.000
_cell.angle_alpha   90.00
_cell.angle_beta   90.00
_cell.angle_gamma   90.00
#
_symmetry.space_group_name_H-M   'P 1'
#
loop_
_entity.id
_entity.type
_entity.pdbx_description
1 polymer ?
#
loop_
_entity_poly.entity_id
_entity_poly.type
_entity_poly.pdbx_seq_one_letter_code
_entity_poly.pdbx_strand_id
1 'polypeptide(L)'
;MHSFHYRDGRLFCEEVDVAIAAEKFGTPLYLYSAGTVLDHYRRLDEALAGLDHLICYAVKANSNRAILRLLRDAGAGFDIVSGGELFRALKAGADAAKCTFAGVGKSCEEIEYALEQGVYSFNIESEAELDYINQIASAKNQRAPIALRVNPDVEAQTHQYISTGKSENKFGIALEWAAKVYERASKMPAISIRGVQMHIGSQITEAAPFVAAIEKIAPLVSELKIKYAIEFFSIGGGLGIAYESSIASGSGDWWKSQRSHPLTIQQYVDAILPPLTRLGLRILLEPGRLLVGNAGILLTRVRYIKETAQKKFVIIDAGMNDLIRPALYGSYHEIVPVEKITEPSPQSSPSGRGGREAAGEGKTNKIDVVGPVCESGDFFAQDREMPELRAGDLLAVMSAGAYGFVMASNYNSRPLPAEALVRGNKVALSRKRQTIEDLIRDEVDPIW
;
A
#
# COMPACT_ATOMS: atom_id res chain seq x y z
N MET A 1 -3.28 -5.55 12.84
CA MET A 1 -4.63 -5.22 13.39
C MET A 1 -5.04 -3.87 12.83
N HIS A 2 -6.32 -3.55 12.77
CA HIS A 2 -6.83 -2.28 12.29
C HIS A 2 -8.08 -1.88 13.08
N SER A 3 -8.55 -0.63 12.90
CA SER A 3 -9.63 -0.04 13.70
C SER A 3 -11.01 -0.09 13.01
N PHE A 4 -11.22 -1.01 12.07
CA PHE A 4 -12.55 -1.30 11.53
C PHE A 4 -13.15 -2.47 12.30
N HIS A 5 -14.35 -2.30 12.83
CA HIS A 5 -15.03 -3.31 13.63
C HIS A 5 -16.56 -3.10 13.61
N TYR A 6 -17.30 -4.15 13.92
CA TYR A 6 -18.74 -4.04 14.14
C TYR A 6 -19.07 -3.73 15.60
N ARG A 7 -20.00 -2.78 15.79
CA ARG A 7 -20.65 -2.48 17.07
C ARG A 7 -22.15 -2.44 16.82
N ASP A 8 -22.92 -3.24 17.54
CA ASP A 8 -24.38 -3.36 17.41
C ASP A 8 -24.85 -3.53 15.95
N GLY A 9 -24.16 -4.38 15.20
CA GLY A 9 -24.47 -4.67 13.81
C GLY A 9 -24.01 -3.61 12.79
N ARG A 10 -23.43 -2.48 13.20
CA ARG A 10 -22.96 -1.38 12.33
C ARG A 10 -21.45 -1.38 12.26
N LEU A 11 -20.91 -1.10 11.09
CA LEU A 11 -19.46 -0.99 10.87
C LEU A 11 -18.94 0.37 11.32
N PHE A 12 -17.90 0.34 12.14
CA PHE A 12 -17.18 1.53 12.61
C PHE A 12 -15.76 1.56 12.06
N CYS A 13 -15.27 2.79 11.87
CA CYS A 13 -13.87 3.12 11.68
C CYS A 13 -13.44 3.93 12.90
N GLU A 14 -12.57 3.40 13.74
CA GLU A 14 -12.28 3.97 15.06
C GLU A 14 -13.61 4.17 15.84
N GLU A 15 -13.98 5.40 16.21
CA GLU A 15 -15.24 5.70 16.89
C GLU A 15 -16.32 6.27 15.94
N VAL A 16 -16.07 6.31 14.64
CA VAL A 16 -17.02 6.85 13.65
C VAL A 16 -17.80 5.72 12.98
N ASP A 17 -19.12 5.80 13.02
CA ASP A 17 -19.99 4.99 12.20
C ASP A 17 -19.76 5.29 10.71
N VAL A 18 -19.43 4.26 9.94
CA VAL A 18 -19.04 4.39 8.52
C VAL A 18 -20.18 4.92 7.66
N ALA A 19 -21.43 4.62 8.03
CA ALA A 19 -22.60 5.13 7.32
C ALA A 19 -22.67 6.66 7.37
N ILE A 20 -22.33 7.27 8.50
CA ILE A 20 -22.27 8.75 8.64
C ILE A 20 -21.27 9.36 7.67
N ALA A 21 -20.13 8.71 7.45
CA ALA A 21 -19.15 9.19 6.47
C ALA A 21 -19.70 9.10 5.03
N ALA A 22 -20.38 8.01 4.70
CA ALA A 22 -21.02 7.82 3.39
C ALA A 22 -22.15 8.82 3.14
N GLU A 23 -22.96 9.13 4.15
CA GLU A 23 -24.03 10.15 4.06
C GLU A 23 -23.44 11.54 3.85
N LYS A 24 -22.38 11.87 4.61
CA LYS A 24 -21.76 13.20 4.58
C LYS A 24 -21.01 13.50 3.30
N PHE A 25 -20.34 12.51 2.71
CA PHE A 25 -19.40 12.72 1.60
C PHE A 25 -19.81 11.99 0.31
N GLY A 26 -20.90 11.22 0.36
CA GLY A 26 -21.36 10.41 -0.76
C GLY A 26 -20.48 9.19 -1.04
N THR A 27 -20.97 8.30 -1.92
CA THR A 27 -20.24 7.12 -2.43
C THR A 27 -19.97 7.25 -3.93
N PRO A 28 -18.96 6.58 -4.51
CA PRO A 28 -17.89 5.85 -3.83
C PRO A 28 -17.02 6.76 -2.95
N LEU A 29 -16.48 6.24 -1.82
CA LEU A 29 -15.69 7.02 -0.88
C LEU A 29 -14.54 6.17 -0.32
N TYR A 30 -13.31 6.62 -0.44
CA TYR A 30 -12.21 6.06 0.34
C TYR A 30 -12.23 6.62 1.76
N LEU A 31 -12.23 5.72 2.74
CA LEU A 31 -12.21 6.08 4.16
C LEU A 31 -10.99 5.46 4.82
N TYR A 32 -10.16 6.28 5.47
CA TYR A 32 -8.93 5.86 6.12
C TYR A 32 -9.00 6.08 7.63
N SER A 33 -8.38 5.15 8.40
CA SER A 33 -8.15 5.28 9.85
C SER A 33 -6.77 5.85 10.12
N ALA A 34 -6.69 7.03 10.70
CA ALA A 34 -5.43 7.62 11.15
C ALA A 34 -4.77 6.81 12.26
N GLY A 35 -5.59 6.31 13.19
CA GLY A 35 -5.13 5.47 14.30
C GLY A 35 -4.46 4.20 13.82
N THR A 36 -5.02 3.54 12.81
CA THR A 36 -4.42 2.33 12.22
C THR A 36 -3.08 2.62 11.54
N VAL A 37 -2.99 3.70 10.73
CA VAL A 37 -1.73 4.10 10.08
C VAL A 37 -0.63 4.34 11.11
N LEU A 38 -0.94 5.09 12.16
CA LEU A 38 0.01 5.41 13.23
C LEU A 38 0.38 4.19 14.08
N ASP A 39 -0.56 3.29 14.36
CA ASP A 39 -0.30 2.06 15.11
C ASP A 39 0.64 1.12 14.33
N HIS A 40 0.42 0.96 13.02
CA HIS A 40 1.29 0.14 12.18
C HIS A 40 2.72 0.71 12.11
N TYR A 41 2.84 2.03 11.95
CA TYR A 41 4.14 2.68 11.95
C TYR A 41 4.85 2.49 13.30
N ARG A 42 4.19 2.82 14.42
CA ARG A 42 4.75 2.73 15.77
C ARG A 42 5.20 1.31 16.11
N ARG A 43 4.37 0.29 15.81
CA ARG A 43 4.73 -1.11 16.06
C ARG A 43 5.96 -1.56 15.28
N LEU A 44 6.12 -1.08 14.04
CA LEU A 44 7.30 -1.38 13.24
C LEU A 44 8.53 -0.67 13.82
N ASP A 45 8.40 0.59 14.20
CA ASP A 45 9.45 1.41 14.80
C ASP A 45 9.91 0.81 16.14
N GLU A 46 8.98 0.49 17.04
CA GLU A 46 9.25 -0.15 18.32
C GLU A 46 9.92 -1.54 18.17
N ALA A 47 9.47 -2.35 17.21
CA ALA A 47 10.08 -3.66 16.97
C ALA A 47 11.53 -3.55 16.45
N LEU A 48 11.86 -2.46 15.73
CA LEU A 48 13.20 -2.18 15.22
C LEU A 48 14.09 -1.42 16.21
N ALA A 49 13.64 -1.10 17.42
CA ALA A 49 14.37 -0.28 18.39
C ALA A 49 15.79 -0.79 18.73
N GLY A 50 16.11 -2.07 18.46
CA GLY A 50 17.45 -2.65 18.59
C GLY A 50 18.44 -2.29 17.48
N LEU A 51 18.01 -1.56 16.44
CA LEU A 51 18.81 -1.14 15.28
C LEU A 51 18.79 0.38 15.13
N ASP A 52 19.90 0.97 14.64
CA ASP A 52 19.82 2.28 14.00
C ASP A 52 19.03 2.11 12.69
N HIS A 53 17.82 2.69 12.62
CA HIS A 53 16.93 2.47 11.49
C HIS A 53 16.21 3.74 11.03
N LEU A 54 15.69 3.70 9.80
CA LEU A 54 14.80 4.71 9.24
C LEU A 54 13.70 4.01 8.43
N ILE A 55 12.46 4.28 8.79
CA ILE A 55 11.29 3.79 8.05
C ILE A 55 10.93 4.84 7.00
N CYS A 56 11.18 4.55 5.72
CA CYS A 56 10.83 5.38 4.57
C CYS A 56 9.50 4.89 3.99
N TYR A 57 8.41 5.57 4.28
CA TYR A 57 7.10 5.18 3.74
C TYR A 57 7.07 5.26 2.22
N ALA A 58 6.70 4.17 1.54
CA ALA A 58 6.57 4.13 0.08
C ALA A 58 5.31 4.87 -0.39
N VAL A 59 5.51 6.09 -0.91
CA VAL A 59 4.44 7.03 -1.30
C VAL A 59 3.50 6.45 -2.36
N LYS A 60 4.04 5.62 -3.25
CA LYS A 60 3.28 4.89 -4.29
C LYS A 60 2.13 4.04 -3.75
N ALA A 61 2.17 3.64 -2.49
CA ALA A 61 1.07 2.87 -1.89
C ALA A 61 -0.17 3.74 -1.63
N ASN A 62 0.02 4.96 -1.13
CA ASN A 62 -1.02 5.97 -0.96
C ASN A 62 -0.39 7.35 -0.81
N SER A 63 -0.59 8.21 -1.80
CA SER A 63 0.02 9.55 -1.86
C SER A 63 -0.86 10.66 -1.28
N ASN A 64 -1.92 10.32 -0.52
CA ASN A 64 -2.78 11.31 0.13
C ASN A 64 -1.98 12.15 1.12
N ARG A 65 -2.02 13.48 0.95
CA ARG A 65 -1.21 14.42 1.73
C ARG A 65 -1.50 14.36 3.24
N ALA A 66 -2.73 14.03 3.64
CA ALA A 66 -3.06 13.88 5.06
C ALA A 66 -2.36 12.65 5.68
N ILE A 67 -2.28 11.54 4.94
CA ILE A 67 -1.53 10.33 5.35
C ILE A 67 -0.03 10.63 5.41
N LEU A 68 0.51 11.32 4.40
CA LEU A 68 1.93 11.72 4.42
C LEU A 68 2.26 12.58 5.63
N ARG A 69 1.38 13.52 6.02
CA ARG A 69 1.55 14.35 7.23
C ARG A 69 1.55 13.52 8.51
N LEU A 70 0.62 12.56 8.64
CA LEU A 70 0.57 11.67 9.80
C LEU A 70 1.89 10.92 9.98
N LEU A 71 2.42 10.34 8.91
CA LEU A 71 3.66 9.58 8.93
C LEU A 71 4.88 10.48 9.16
N ARG A 72 4.92 11.67 8.54
CA ARG A 72 5.94 12.67 8.81
C ARG A 72 5.97 13.05 10.29
N ASP A 73 4.82 13.32 10.89
CA ASP A 73 4.69 13.69 12.31
C ASP A 73 5.10 12.55 13.24
N ALA A 74 4.99 11.30 12.77
CA ALA A 74 5.50 10.11 13.46
C ALA A 74 7.02 9.89 13.29
N GLY A 75 7.71 10.67 12.45
CA GLY A 75 9.17 10.59 12.24
C GLY A 75 9.60 9.87 10.97
N ALA A 76 8.67 9.39 10.14
CA ALA A 76 8.98 8.66 8.92
C ALA A 76 9.77 9.49 7.89
N GLY A 77 10.69 8.83 7.17
CA GLY A 77 11.15 9.21 5.85
C GLY A 77 10.17 8.77 4.77
N PHE A 78 10.55 8.97 3.50
CA PHE A 78 9.71 8.59 2.37
C PHE A 78 10.53 7.91 1.27
N ASP A 79 10.00 6.80 0.74
CA ASP A 79 10.46 6.19 -0.51
C ASP A 79 9.58 6.72 -1.64
N ILE A 80 10.22 7.43 -2.58
CA ILE A 80 9.56 8.07 -3.72
C ILE A 80 10.03 7.45 -5.04
N VAL A 81 9.18 7.50 -6.06
CA VAL A 81 9.48 6.95 -7.39
C VAL A 81 9.25 7.95 -8.53
N SER A 82 8.97 9.21 -8.20
CA SER A 82 8.82 10.32 -9.16
C SER A 82 9.01 11.68 -8.50
N GLY A 83 9.28 12.70 -9.30
CA GLY A 83 9.30 14.09 -8.85
C GLY A 83 7.96 14.55 -8.26
N GLY A 84 6.85 14.04 -8.80
CA GLY A 84 5.51 14.29 -8.26
C GLY A 84 5.31 13.75 -6.85
N GLU A 85 5.86 12.58 -6.52
CA GLU A 85 5.83 12.03 -5.16
C GLU A 85 6.73 12.84 -4.22
N LEU A 86 7.93 13.25 -4.66
CA LEU A 86 8.78 14.17 -3.91
C LEU A 86 8.04 15.47 -3.59
N PHE A 87 7.44 16.09 -4.59
CA PHE A 87 6.66 17.31 -4.40
C PHE A 87 5.53 17.12 -3.37
N ARG A 88 4.80 16.00 -3.43
CA ARG A 88 3.74 15.69 -2.45
C ARG A 88 4.29 15.52 -1.03
N ALA A 89 5.41 14.80 -0.87
CA ALA A 89 6.08 14.60 0.40
C ALA A 89 6.50 15.95 1.00
N LEU A 90 7.18 16.80 0.23
CA LEU A 90 7.62 18.13 0.66
C LEU A 90 6.43 19.05 0.99
N LYS A 91 5.34 19.01 0.21
CA LYS A 91 4.10 19.74 0.52
C LYS A 91 3.37 19.20 1.76
N ALA A 92 3.64 17.98 2.17
CA ALA A 92 3.23 17.46 3.47
C ALA A 92 4.16 17.87 4.62
N GLY A 93 5.30 18.52 4.31
CA GLY A 93 6.31 18.99 5.24
C GLY A 93 7.40 17.96 5.54
N ALA A 94 7.61 16.98 4.64
CA ALA A 94 8.68 16.00 4.76
C ALA A 94 10.06 16.68 4.69
N ASP A 95 11.02 16.10 5.39
CA ASP A 95 12.44 16.42 5.24
C ASP A 95 12.99 15.64 4.05
N ALA A 96 13.47 16.34 3.01
CA ALA A 96 14.08 15.71 1.84
C ALA A 96 15.29 14.84 2.22
N ALA A 97 16.06 15.24 3.23
CA ALA A 97 17.19 14.46 3.75
C ALA A 97 16.78 13.09 4.38
N LYS A 98 15.47 12.77 4.42
CA LYS A 98 14.90 11.47 4.79
C LYS A 98 14.14 10.82 3.63
N CYS A 99 14.29 11.33 2.38
CA CYS A 99 13.63 10.78 1.20
C CYS A 99 14.62 9.97 0.36
N THR A 100 14.30 8.71 0.05
CA THR A 100 15.01 7.87 -0.92
C THR A 100 14.29 7.89 -2.26
N PHE A 101 15.01 8.00 -3.38
CA PHE A 101 14.44 8.09 -4.70
C PHE A 101 14.73 6.84 -5.53
N ALA A 102 13.76 5.95 -5.62
CA ALA A 102 13.77 4.72 -6.42
C ALA A 102 13.11 4.92 -7.80
N GLY A 103 13.00 3.85 -8.60
CA GLY A 103 12.34 3.89 -9.92
C GLY A 103 13.33 3.88 -11.08
N VAL A 104 12.96 3.15 -12.15
CA VAL A 104 13.84 2.79 -13.29
C VAL A 104 13.93 3.85 -14.39
N GLY A 105 13.24 4.98 -14.28
CA GLY A 105 13.14 5.95 -15.37
C GLY A 105 13.09 7.39 -14.88
N LYS A 106 13.99 7.79 -13.98
CA LYS A 106 14.09 9.17 -13.50
C LYS A 106 14.47 10.11 -14.65
N SER A 107 13.70 11.18 -14.86
CA SER A 107 14.00 12.19 -15.86
C SER A 107 15.08 13.17 -15.38
N CYS A 108 15.59 13.99 -16.32
CA CYS A 108 16.54 15.06 -15.99
C CYS A 108 15.97 16.01 -14.94
N GLU A 109 14.78 16.49 -15.17
CA GLU A 109 14.08 17.44 -14.29
C GLU A 109 13.83 16.85 -12.90
N GLU A 110 13.50 15.57 -12.82
CA GLU A 110 13.29 14.87 -11.55
C GLU A 110 14.59 14.70 -10.76
N ILE A 111 15.69 14.37 -11.45
CA ILE A 111 17.03 14.26 -10.84
C ILE A 111 17.49 15.62 -10.36
N GLU A 112 17.38 16.66 -11.19
CA GLU A 112 17.72 18.03 -10.83
C GLU A 112 16.93 18.51 -9.61
N TYR A 113 15.60 18.32 -9.65
CA TYR A 113 14.72 18.69 -8.53
C TYR A 113 15.11 17.96 -7.24
N ALA A 114 15.40 16.67 -7.30
CA ALA A 114 15.78 15.88 -6.14
C ALA A 114 17.16 16.30 -5.58
N LEU A 115 18.14 16.64 -6.45
CA LEU A 115 19.44 17.18 -6.05
C LEU A 115 19.28 18.53 -5.35
N GLU A 116 18.47 19.42 -5.89
CA GLU A 116 18.21 20.74 -5.32
C GLU A 116 17.53 20.66 -3.95
N GLN A 117 16.65 19.67 -3.76
CA GLN A 117 15.98 19.44 -2.47
C GLN A 117 16.85 18.69 -1.46
N GLY A 118 17.97 18.08 -1.88
CA GLY A 118 18.90 17.36 -1.01
C GLY A 118 18.34 16.02 -0.51
N VAL A 119 17.82 15.16 -1.43
CA VAL A 119 17.31 13.82 -1.06
C VAL A 119 18.39 12.96 -0.40
N TYR A 120 17.96 12.03 0.46
CA TYR A 120 18.81 11.12 1.22
C TYR A 120 19.68 10.26 0.30
N SER A 121 19.09 9.63 -0.72
CA SER A 121 19.79 8.87 -1.75
C SER A 121 18.95 8.66 -3.00
N PHE A 122 19.64 8.55 -4.14
CA PHE A 122 19.10 7.95 -5.35
C PHE A 122 19.35 6.44 -5.32
N ASN A 123 18.31 5.64 -5.44
CA ASN A 123 18.42 4.19 -5.60
C ASN A 123 18.58 3.89 -7.08
N ILE A 124 19.78 3.52 -7.49
CA ILE A 124 20.20 3.32 -8.89
C ILE A 124 19.76 1.94 -9.38
N GLU A 125 19.09 1.90 -10.50
CA GLU A 125 18.50 0.68 -11.07
C GLU A 125 19.32 0.12 -12.26
N SER A 126 20.23 0.92 -12.85
CA SER A 126 21.07 0.52 -13.98
C SER A 126 22.37 1.34 -14.08
N GLU A 127 23.36 0.82 -14.84
CA GLU A 127 24.60 1.56 -15.11
C GLU A 127 24.36 2.83 -15.96
N ALA A 128 23.43 2.77 -16.91
CA ALA A 128 23.07 3.92 -17.72
C ALA A 128 22.47 5.06 -16.87
N GLU A 129 21.64 4.71 -15.88
CA GLU A 129 21.10 5.67 -14.92
C GLU A 129 22.21 6.28 -14.04
N LEU A 130 23.18 5.48 -13.60
CA LEU A 130 24.34 5.96 -12.86
C LEU A 130 25.13 7.02 -13.66
N ASP A 131 25.38 6.74 -14.94
CA ASP A 131 26.06 7.70 -15.83
C ASP A 131 25.26 8.99 -15.97
N TYR A 132 23.97 8.86 -16.17
CA TYR A 132 23.09 9.99 -16.36
C TYR A 132 23.00 10.89 -15.11
N ILE A 133 22.89 10.30 -13.94
CA ILE A 133 22.90 11.05 -12.66
C ILE A 133 24.24 11.73 -12.44
N ASN A 134 25.36 11.04 -12.74
CA ASN A 134 26.69 11.66 -12.65
C ASN A 134 26.85 12.87 -13.60
N GLN A 135 26.34 12.77 -14.82
CA GLN A 135 26.36 13.87 -15.78
C GLN A 135 25.58 15.09 -15.28
N ILE A 136 24.36 14.88 -14.80
CA ILE A 136 23.48 15.94 -14.29
C ILE A 136 24.08 16.58 -13.05
N ALA A 137 24.51 15.77 -12.08
CA ALA A 137 25.13 16.27 -10.85
C ALA A 137 26.40 17.06 -11.13
N SER A 138 27.26 16.60 -12.08
CA SER A 138 28.45 17.33 -12.53
C SER A 138 28.10 18.68 -13.12
N ALA A 139 27.07 18.76 -13.98
CA ALA A 139 26.64 20.02 -14.59
C ALA A 139 26.14 21.04 -13.54
N LYS A 140 25.62 20.54 -12.41
CA LYS A 140 25.16 21.37 -11.29
C LYS A 140 26.26 21.64 -10.23
N ASN A 141 27.49 21.15 -10.42
CA ASN A 141 28.56 21.20 -9.42
C ASN A 141 28.11 20.61 -8.06
N GLN A 142 27.33 19.55 -8.08
CA GLN A 142 26.84 18.84 -6.91
C GLN A 142 27.35 17.40 -6.91
N ARG A 143 27.22 16.71 -5.77
CA ARG A 143 27.45 15.27 -5.66
C ARG A 143 26.16 14.57 -5.34
N ALA A 144 25.75 13.63 -6.18
CA ALA A 144 24.57 12.82 -5.99
C ALA A 144 24.83 11.71 -4.95
N PRO A 145 24.08 11.67 -3.84
CA PRO A 145 24.14 10.54 -2.90
C PRO A 145 23.44 9.33 -3.52
N ILE A 146 24.13 8.19 -3.62
CA ILE A 146 23.56 7.00 -4.27
C ILE A 146 23.63 5.75 -3.39
N ALA A 147 22.68 4.84 -3.66
CA ALA A 147 22.73 3.42 -3.33
C ALA A 147 22.41 2.62 -4.60
N LEU A 148 23.16 1.57 -4.91
CA LEU A 148 22.74 0.68 -5.99
C LEU A 148 21.62 -0.23 -5.47
N ARG A 149 20.56 -0.39 -6.27
CA ARG A 149 19.58 -1.44 -6.05
C ARG A 149 20.13 -2.74 -6.59
N VAL A 150 20.48 -3.63 -5.67
CA VAL A 150 21.04 -4.94 -5.98
C VAL A 150 19.93 -5.96 -5.96
N ASN A 151 19.84 -6.74 -7.05
CA ASN A 151 18.89 -7.83 -7.15
C ASN A 151 19.51 -9.09 -6.51
N PRO A 152 18.94 -9.63 -5.40
CA PRO A 152 19.47 -10.81 -4.76
C PRO A 152 19.13 -12.11 -5.49
N ASP A 153 18.26 -12.07 -6.51
CA ASP A 153 17.77 -13.25 -7.22
C ASP A 153 17.25 -14.32 -6.24
N VAL A 154 16.27 -13.93 -5.44
CA VAL A 154 15.57 -14.79 -4.47
C VAL A 154 14.11 -14.87 -4.87
N GLU A 155 13.54 -16.08 -4.82
CA GLU A 155 12.14 -16.31 -5.12
C GLU A 155 11.25 -15.92 -3.93
N ALA A 156 10.40 -14.93 -4.14
CA ALA A 156 9.52 -14.39 -3.09
C ALA A 156 8.13 -15.06 -3.07
N GLN A 157 7.85 -16.05 -3.94
CA GLN A 157 6.56 -16.77 -4.07
C GLN A 157 5.33 -15.84 -4.14
N THR A 158 5.44 -14.74 -4.88
CA THR A 158 4.38 -13.73 -5.01
C THR A 158 3.79 -13.74 -6.42
N HIS A 159 2.65 -13.05 -6.61
CA HIS A 159 2.03 -12.90 -7.93
C HIS A 159 3.02 -12.36 -8.97
N GLN A 160 3.01 -12.90 -10.18
CA GLN A 160 3.98 -12.65 -11.25
C GLN A 160 4.21 -11.14 -11.52
N TYR A 161 3.17 -10.31 -11.49
CA TYR A 161 3.27 -8.86 -11.74
C TYR A 161 3.83 -8.04 -10.57
N ILE A 162 3.96 -8.61 -9.36
CA ILE A 162 4.48 -7.91 -8.18
C ILE A 162 5.78 -8.52 -7.63
N SER A 163 6.35 -9.52 -8.31
CA SER A 163 7.69 -10.04 -8.06
C SER A 163 8.72 -9.10 -8.70
N THR A 164 9.72 -8.66 -7.96
CA THR A 164 10.74 -7.69 -8.42
C THR A 164 12.18 -8.13 -8.15
N GLY A 165 12.37 -9.29 -7.51
CA GLY A 165 13.67 -9.79 -7.07
C GLY A 165 14.31 -10.85 -7.97
N LYS A 166 13.74 -11.15 -9.16
CA LYS A 166 14.29 -12.13 -10.11
C LYS A 166 15.16 -11.45 -11.16
N SER A 167 16.16 -12.17 -11.68
CA SER A 167 17.09 -11.70 -12.71
C SER A 167 16.42 -11.26 -14.03
N GLU A 168 15.21 -11.77 -14.31
CA GLU A 168 14.42 -11.44 -15.51
C GLU A 168 13.64 -10.13 -15.38
N ASN A 169 13.63 -9.52 -14.21
CA ASN A 169 12.88 -8.29 -13.98
C ASN A 169 13.69 -7.05 -14.41
N LYS A 170 12.96 -6.00 -14.84
CA LYS A 170 13.56 -4.71 -15.24
C LYS A 170 14.26 -3.94 -14.10
N PHE A 171 14.25 -4.47 -12.88
CA PHE A 171 14.66 -3.76 -11.67
C PHE A 171 16.03 -4.22 -11.18
N GLY A 172 16.85 -3.24 -10.79
CA GLY A 172 18.09 -3.45 -10.08
C GLY A 172 19.22 -4.03 -10.93
N ILE A 173 20.39 -4.05 -10.33
CA ILE A 173 21.66 -4.58 -10.87
C ILE A 173 21.85 -5.97 -10.27
N ALA A 174 22.20 -6.94 -11.11
CA ALA A 174 22.49 -8.29 -10.64
C ALA A 174 23.65 -8.30 -9.63
N LEU A 175 23.58 -9.16 -8.62
CA LEU A 175 24.52 -9.20 -7.51
C LEU A 175 25.96 -9.41 -7.98
N GLU A 176 26.20 -10.25 -9.00
CA GLU A 176 27.51 -10.53 -9.57
C GLU A 176 28.16 -9.33 -10.25
N TRP A 177 27.38 -8.33 -10.68
CA TRP A 177 27.91 -7.10 -11.29
C TRP A 177 28.04 -5.94 -10.31
N ALA A 178 27.36 -6.01 -9.17
CA ALA A 178 27.26 -4.90 -8.23
C ALA A 178 28.62 -4.35 -7.78
N ALA A 179 29.58 -5.22 -7.42
CA ALA A 179 30.92 -4.78 -6.98
C ALA A 179 31.67 -3.98 -8.05
N LYS A 180 31.56 -4.39 -9.34
CA LYS A 180 32.17 -3.67 -10.48
C LYS A 180 31.52 -2.31 -10.70
N VAL A 181 30.20 -2.24 -10.57
CA VAL A 181 29.46 -0.98 -10.72
C VAL A 181 29.80 -0.01 -9.59
N TYR A 182 29.95 -0.48 -8.34
CA TYR A 182 30.44 0.34 -7.24
C TYR A 182 31.88 0.82 -7.46
N GLU A 183 32.76 -0.02 -7.98
CA GLU A 183 34.12 0.39 -8.33
C GLU A 183 34.11 1.49 -9.40
N ARG A 184 33.26 1.37 -10.41
CA ARG A 184 33.06 2.41 -11.42
C ARG A 184 32.51 3.69 -10.82
N ALA A 185 31.47 3.60 -9.99
CA ALA A 185 30.84 4.74 -9.31
C ALA A 185 31.87 5.50 -8.43
N SER A 186 32.80 4.80 -7.78
CA SER A 186 33.82 5.41 -6.94
C SER A 186 34.80 6.31 -7.69
N LYS A 187 34.94 6.14 -9.00
CA LYS A 187 35.76 6.95 -9.91
C LYS A 187 35.05 8.15 -10.50
N MET A 188 33.70 8.26 -10.25
CA MET A 188 32.87 9.35 -10.77
C MET A 188 32.88 10.55 -9.83
N PRO A 189 33.27 11.75 -10.29
CA PRO A 189 33.52 12.89 -9.39
C PRO A 189 32.22 13.44 -8.75
N ALA A 190 31.10 13.31 -9.43
CA ALA A 190 29.82 13.84 -8.96
C ALA A 190 28.95 12.78 -8.25
N ILE A 191 29.51 11.62 -7.91
CA ILE A 191 28.84 10.54 -7.18
C ILE A 191 29.33 10.43 -5.75
N SER A 192 28.42 10.22 -4.81
CA SER A 192 28.71 9.89 -3.42
C SER A 192 28.06 8.56 -3.08
N ILE A 193 28.84 7.51 -2.95
CA ILE A 193 28.33 6.18 -2.57
C ILE A 193 27.95 6.22 -1.10
N ARG A 194 26.68 5.98 -0.78
CA ARG A 194 26.19 6.03 0.61
C ARG A 194 25.63 4.72 1.13
N GLY A 195 25.14 3.84 0.26
CA GLY A 195 24.50 2.63 0.74
C GLY A 195 24.28 1.57 -0.33
N VAL A 196 23.55 0.55 0.07
CA VAL A 196 23.02 -0.53 -0.78
C VAL A 196 21.52 -0.60 -0.57
N GLN A 197 20.76 -0.87 -1.62
CA GLN A 197 19.32 -1.09 -1.54
C GLN A 197 18.97 -2.41 -2.19
N MET A 198 17.98 -3.13 -1.66
CA MET A 198 17.33 -4.26 -2.30
C MET A 198 15.82 -4.18 -2.16
N HIS A 199 15.09 -4.86 -3.05
CA HIS A 199 13.64 -5.06 -2.91
C HIS A 199 13.24 -6.33 -3.64
N ILE A 200 12.65 -7.30 -2.94
CA ILE A 200 12.42 -8.65 -3.46
C ILE A 200 11.00 -8.90 -3.96
N GLY A 201 10.05 -8.01 -3.67
CA GLY A 201 8.67 -8.17 -4.10
C GLY A 201 7.66 -7.51 -3.19
N SER A 202 6.39 -7.81 -3.41
CA SER A 202 5.27 -7.25 -2.67
C SER A 202 4.30 -8.35 -2.23
N GLN A 203 3.57 -8.14 -1.13
CA GLN A 203 2.64 -9.11 -0.54
C GLN A 203 3.35 -10.42 -0.16
N ILE A 204 4.53 -10.33 0.45
CA ILE A 204 5.28 -11.47 0.97
C ILE A 204 4.77 -11.79 2.37
N THR A 205 4.33 -13.02 2.58
CA THR A 205 3.67 -13.46 3.81
C THR A 205 4.53 -14.36 4.69
N GLU A 206 5.76 -14.67 4.23
CA GLU A 206 6.73 -15.50 4.94
C GLU A 206 8.04 -14.74 5.19
N ALA A 207 8.73 -15.07 6.28
CA ALA A 207 9.98 -14.41 6.64
C ALA A 207 11.19 -14.93 5.87
N ALA A 208 11.17 -16.21 5.48
CA ALA A 208 12.31 -16.87 4.87
C ALA A 208 12.88 -16.17 3.63
N PRO A 209 12.07 -15.66 2.68
CA PRO A 209 12.61 -14.93 1.52
C PRO A 209 13.38 -13.66 1.92
N PHE A 210 12.91 -12.93 2.94
CA PHE A 210 13.61 -11.74 3.43
C PHE A 210 14.97 -12.08 4.04
N VAL A 211 15.00 -13.09 4.90
CA VAL A 211 16.24 -13.56 5.54
C VAL A 211 17.24 -14.02 4.48
N ALA A 212 16.80 -14.87 3.54
CA ALA A 212 17.65 -15.39 2.47
C ALA A 212 18.24 -14.25 1.59
N ALA A 213 17.44 -13.23 1.28
CA ALA A 213 17.91 -12.08 0.50
C ALA A 213 18.94 -11.25 1.28
N ILE A 214 18.71 -11.00 2.57
CA ILE A 214 19.66 -10.28 3.43
C ILE A 214 20.99 -11.05 3.52
N GLU A 215 20.94 -12.35 3.81
CA GLU A 215 22.14 -13.17 3.94
C GLU A 215 22.92 -13.27 2.63
N LYS A 216 22.23 -13.30 1.48
CA LYS A 216 22.87 -13.36 0.15
C LYS A 216 23.60 -12.05 -0.20
N ILE A 217 23.08 -10.89 0.23
CA ILE A 217 23.70 -9.57 -0.03
C ILE A 217 24.70 -9.17 1.07
N ALA A 218 24.61 -9.69 2.28
CA ALA A 218 25.44 -9.32 3.41
C ALA A 218 26.96 -9.32 3.15
N PRO A 219 27.55 -10.28 2.39
CA PRO A 219 28.98 -10.24 2.05
C PRO A 219 29.35 -8.99 1.25
N LEU A 220 28.56 -8.64 0.22
CA LEU A 220 28.78 -7.42 -0.57
C LEU A 220 28.65 -6.16 0.31
N VAL A 221 27.63 -6.07 1.16
CA VAL A 221 27.43 -4.93 2.08
C VAL A 221 28.64 -4.78 3.01
N SER A 222 29.16 -5.88 3.54
CA SER A 222 30.35 -5.86 4.42
C SER A 222 31.61 -5.41 3.69
N GLU A 223 31.84 -5.85 2.46
CA GLU A 223 32.93 -5.40 1.61
C GLU A 223 32.84 -3.90 1.33
N LEU A 224 31.66 -3.43 0.91
CA LEU A 224 31.43 -2.02 0.57
C LEU A 224 31.55 -1.09 1.78
N LYS A 225 31.17 -1.58 2.99
CA LYS A 225 31.36 -0.85 4.24
C LYS A 225 32.84 -0.56 4.49
N ILE A 226 33.71 -1.56 4.27
CA ILE A 226 35.14 -1.42 4.44
C ILE A 226 35.74 -0.53 3.35
N LYS A 227 35.37 -0.75 2.10
CA LYS A 227 36.01 -0.13 0.92
C LYS A 227 35.52 1.30 0.67
N TYR A 228 34.27 1.61 0.91
CA TYR A 228 33.63 2.88 0.57
C TYR A 228 32.96 3.58 1.74
N ALA A 229 33.07 3.03 2.95
CA ALA A 229 32.47 3.58 4.17
C ALA A 229 30.94 3.86 4.00
N ILE A 230 30.20 2.92 3.38
CA ILE A 230 28.75 3.08 3.22
C ILE A 230 28.07 3.22 4.57
N GLU A 231 27.00 4.02 4.63
CA GLU A 231 26.31 4.40 5.84
C GLU A 231 25.07 3.56 6.13
N PHE A 232 24.41 3.03 5.08
CA PHE A 232 23.14 2.33 5.24
C PHE A 232 22.98 1.12 4.31
N PHE A 233 22.08 0.24 4.74
CA PHE A 233 21.53 -0.83 3.91
C PHE A 233 20.00 -0.75 3.94
N SER A 234 19.35 -0.52 2.78
CA SER A 234 17.91 -0.61 2.64
C SER A 234 17.50 -2.01 2.23
N ILE A 235 16.63 -2.62 3.01
CA ILE A 235 16.04 -3.93 2.71
C ILE A 235 14.73 -3.84 1.92
N GLY A 236 14.34 -2.62 1.54
CA GLY A 236 13.10 -2.37 0.80
C GLY A 236 11.84 -2.56 1.64
N GLY A 237 10.76 -2.83 0.97
CA GLY A 237 9.47 -3.17 1.60
C GLY A 237 9.06 -4.59 1.26
N GLY A 238 7.76 -4.80 1.12
CA GLY A 238 7.22 -6.06 0.59
C GLY A 238 6.39 -6.86 1.57
N LEU A 239 6.46 -6.60 2.88
CA LEU A 239 5.65 -7.32 3.88
C LEU A 239 4.16 -7.21 3.55
N GLY A 240 3.50 -8.38 3.49
CA GLY A 240 2.11 -8.56 3.12
C GLY A 240 1.14 -8.25 4.26
N ILE A 241 -0.15 -8.19 3.90
CA ILE A 241 -1.27 -7.99 4.82
C ILE A 241 -2.35 -9.04 4.59
N ALA A 242 -3.27 -9.21 5.56
CA ALA A 242 -4.47 -10.02 5.39
C ALA A 242 -5.48 -9.32 4.48
N TYR A 243 -5.85 -9.96 3.38
CA TYR A 243 -6.96 -9.56 2.51
C TYR A 243 -8.20 -10.41 2.75
N GLU A 244 -8.01 -11.73 2.89
CA GLU A 244 -9.05 -12.64 3.34
C GLU A 244 -9.28 -12.47 4.83
N SER A 245 -10.54 -12.59 5.27
CA SER A 245 -10.92 -12.35 6.66
C SER A 245 -10.40 -11.01 7.20
N SER A 246 -10.39 -9.99 6.35
CA SER A 246 -9.83 -8.67 6.66
C SER A 246 -10.50 -8.08 7.90
N ILE A 247 -11.83 -8.13 7.99
CA ILE A 247 -12.56 -7.59 9.15
C ILE A 247 -12.18 -8.32 10.46
N ALA A 248 -12.04 -9.65 10.40
CA ALA A 248 -11.65 -10.45 11.55
C ALA A 248 -10.20 -10.17 11.97
N SER A 249 -9.31 -9.87 11.01
CA SER A 249 -7.89 -9.55 11.26
C SER A 249 -7.68 -8.23 12.04
N GLY A 250 -8.72 -7.44 12.24
CA GLY A 250 -8.71 -6.32 13.19
C GLY A 250 -8.58 -6.77 14.65
N SER A 251 -9.01 -8.00 14.97
CA SER A 251 -8.96 -8.57 16.31
C SER A 251 -7.61 -9.26 16.61
N GLY A 252 -7.08 -9.02 17.82
CA GLY A 252 -5.89 -9.72 18.30
C GLY A 252 -6.10 -11.23 18.47
N ASP A 253 -7.33 -11.68 18.73
CA ASP A 253 -7.65 -13.09 18.91
C ASP A 253 -7.60 -13.87 17.59
N TRP A 254 -7.96 -13.23 16.48
CA TRP A 254 -7.78 -13.81 15.16
C TRP A 254 -6.31 -14.16 14.90
N TRP A 255 -5.40 -13.23 15.20
CA TRP A 255 -3.95 -13.45 15.04
C TRP A 255 -3.38 -14.56 15.91
N LYS A 256 -4.01 -14.85 17.05
CA LYS A 256 -3.63 -15.97 17.93
C LYS A 256 -4.19 -17.32 17.46
N SER A 257 -5.35 -17.32 16.81
CA SER A 257 -6.10 -18.53 16.45
C SER A 257 -5.69 -19.14 15.12
N GLN A 258 -5.14 -18.36 14.20
CA GLN A 258 -4.80 -18.80 12.84
C GLN A 258 -3.38 -19.35 12.76
N ARG A 259 -3.23 -20.53 12.14
CA ARG A 259 -1.91 -21.15 11.89
C ARG A 259 -1.25 -20.70 10.59
N SER A 260 -2.02 -20.19 9.64
CA SER A 260 -1.58 -19.69 8.34
C SER A 260 -2.14 -18.30 8.10
N HIS A 261 -1.52 -17.30 8.66
CA HIS A 261 -1.82 -15.89 8.41
C HIS A 261 -0.57 -15.18 7.88
N PRO A 262 -0.67 -14.00 7.27
CA PRO A 262 0.50 -13.16 7.01
C PRO A 262 1.31 -12.93 8.28
N LEU A 263 2.62 -12.74 8.13
CA LEU A 263 3.50 -12.45 9.26
C LEU A 263 2.98 -11.24 10.07
N THR A 264 3.06 -11.35 11.38
CA THR A 264 2.99 -10.17 12.23
C THR A 264 4.25 -9.33 12.08
N ILE A 265 4.18 -8.04 12.39
CA ILE A 265 5.35 -7.15 12.41
C ILE A 265 6.45 -7.72 13.30
N GLN A 266 6.10 -8.24 14.47
CA GLN A 266 7.07 -8.82 15.41
C GLN A 266 7.77 -10.05 14.81
N GLN A 267 7.03 -11.01 14.25
CA GLN A 267 7.62 -12.21 13.62
C GLN A 267 8.54 -11.83 12.44
N TYR A 268 8.16 -10.83 11.65
CA TYR A 268 9.00 -10.33 10.58
C TYR A 268 10.31 -9.75 11.12
N VAL A 269 10.22 -8.85 12.10
CA VAL A 269 11.40 -8.21 12.67
C VAL A 269 12.30 -9.21 13.40
N ASP A 270 11.74 -10.12 14.21
CA ASP A 270 12.51 -11.15 14.90
C ASP A 270 13.35 -12.00 13.93
N ALA A 271 12.82 -12.28 12.73
CA ALA A 271 13.52 -13.06 11.73
C ALA A 271 14.66 -12.27 11.05
N ILE A 272 14.46 -10.98 10.72
CA ILE A 272 15.46 -10.19 9.99
C ILE A 272 16.49 -9.52 10.91
N LEU A 273 16.19 -9.35 12.19
CA LEU A 273 17.03 -8.64 13.13
C LEU A 273 18.45 -9.26 13.29
N PRO A 274 18.62 -10.61 13.48
CA PRO A 274 19.93 -11.19 13.67
C PRO A 274 20.92 -10.97 12.50
N PRO A 275 20.56 -11.18 11.23
CA PRO A 275 21.46 -10.93 10.11
C PRO A 275 21.76 -9.43 9.92
N LEU A 276 20.82 -8.52 10.19
CA LEU A 276 21.00 -7.08 10.05
C LEU A 276 21.91 -6.49 11.14
N THR A 277 21.76 -6.92 12.38
CA THR A 277 22.59 -6.45 13.51
C THR A 277 24.09 -6.68 13.27
N ARG A 278 24.46 -7.79 12.61
CA ARG A 278 25.85 -8.11 12.29
C ARG A 278 26.51 -7.13 11.33
N LEU A 279 25.73 -6.41 10.51
CA LEU A 279 26.24 -5.45 9.54
C LEU A 279 26.72 -4.13 10.19
N GLY A 280 26.09 -3.75 11.32
CA GLY A 280 26.44 -2.52 12.05
C GLY A 280 26.30 -1.26 11.18
N LEU A 281 25.26 -1.18 10.38
CA LEU A 281 24.88 -0.06 9.52
C LEU A 281 23.48 0.43 9.92
N ARG A 282 23.14 1.64 9.52
CA ARG A 282 21.75 2.07 9.55
C ARG A 282 20.92 1.22 8.59
N ILE A 283 19.77 0.71 9.06
CA ILE A 283 18.87 -0.10 8.26
C ILE A 283 17.69 0.76 7.80
N LEU A 284 17.45 0.79 6.48
CA LEU A 284 16.28 1.44 5.91
C LEU A 284 15.24 0.38 5.55
N LEU A 285 13.97 0.69 5.84
CA LEU A 285 12.82 -0.09 5.39
C LEU A 285 11.92 0.81 4.56
N GLU A 286 11.32 0.25 3.50
CA GLU A 286 10.46 0.98 2.56
C GLU A 286 9.01 0.41 2.56
N PRO A 287 8.33 0.33 3.73
CA PRO A 287 6.98 -0.24 3.80
C PRO A 287 5.97 0.71 3.14
N GLY A 288 5.10 0.14 2.31
CA GLY A 288 3.94 0.83 1.75
C GLY A 288 2.66 0.15 2.22
N ARG A 289 2.36 -1.01 1.64
CA ARG A 289 1.15 -1.79 1.91
C ARG A 289 0.91 -2.06 3.39
N LEU A 290 1.95 -2.45 4.12
CA LEU A 290 1.87 -2.74 5.55
C LEU A 290 1.24 -1.59 6.33
N LEU A 291 1.67 -0.35 6.06
CA LEU A 291 1.26 0.81 6.84
C LEU A 291 -0.17 1.27 6.55
N VAL A 292 -0.60 1.19 5.29
CA VAL A 292 -1.87 1.81 4.88
C VAL A 292 -2.91 0.84 4.34
N GLY A 293 -2.55 -0.39 3.97
CA GLY A 293 -3.44 -1.32 3.28
C GLY A 293 -4.73 -1.60 4.05
N ASN A 294 -4.61 -2.14 5.26
CA ASN A 294 -5.75 -2.40 6.14
C ASN A 294 -6.30 -1.14 6.84
N ALA A 295 -5.58 -0.01 6.72
CA ALA A 295 -6.02 1.26 7.27
C ALA A 295 -7.09 1.96 6.41
N GLY A 296 -7.45 1.41 5.24
CA GLY A 296 -8.42 2.03 4.34
C GLY A 296 -9.41 1.05 3.74
N ILE A 297 -10.62 1.54 3.52
CA ILE A 297 -11.73 0.85 2.84
C ILE A 297 -12.26 1.71 1.70
N LEU A 298 -12.91 1.07 0.72
CA LEU A 298 -13.72 1.76 -0.27
C LEU A 298 -15.19 1.51 0.04
N LEU A 299 -15.92 2.57 0.41
CA LEU A 299 -17.37 2.54 0.62
C LEU A 299 -18.07 2.70 -0.71
N THR A 300 -19.08 1.88 -0.92
CA THR A 300 -19.89 1.86 -2.13
C THR A 300 -21.34 1.55 -1.81
N ARG A 301 -22.25 1.92 -2.70
CA ARG A 301 -23.68 1.68 -2.55
C ARG A 301 -24.20 0.75 -3.63
N VAL A 302 -25.01 -0.23 -3.25
CA VAL A 302 -25.75 -1.08 -4.20
C VAL A 302 -26.73 -0.23 -4.98
N ARG A 303 -26.61 -0.22 -6.31
CA ARG A 303 -27.53 0.48 -7.22
C ARG A 303 -28.67 -0.43 -7.65
N TYR A 304 -28.31 -1.61 -8.13
CA TYR A 304 -29.28 -2.55 -8.68
C TYR A 304 -28.90 -3.98 -8.32
N ILE A 305 -29.92 -4.83 -8.20
CA ILE A 305 -29.77 -6.28 -8.21
C ILE A 305 -30.30 -6.77 -9.56
N LYS A 306 -29.50 -7.55 -10.28
CA LYS A 306 -29.90 -8.15 -11.56
C LYS A 306 -29.75 -9.67 -11.46
N GLU A 307 -30.82 -10.37 -11.70
CA GLU A 307 -30.86 -11.83 -11.73
C GLU A 307 -30.97 -12.33 -13.18
N THR A 308 -30.24 -13.36 -13.49
CA THR A 308 -30.32 -14.12 -14.74
C THR A 308 -30.58 -15.58 -14.39
N ALA A 309 -30.83 -16.42 -15.38
CA ALA A 309 -30.99 -17.85 -15.15
C ALA A 309 -29.76 -18.53 -14.50
N GLN A 310 -28.58 -17.91 -14.58
CA GLN A 310 -27.31 -18.50 -14.15
C GLN A 310 -26.65 -17.77 -13.00
N LYS A 311 -26.83 -16.45 -12.89
CA LYS A 311 -26.10 -15.61 -11.96
C LYS A 311 -26.95 -14.48 -11.37
N LYS A 312 -26.59 -14.09 -10.15
CA LYS A 312 -27.09 -12.91 -9.49
C LYS A 312 -25.99 -11.86 -9.42
N PHE A 313 -26.22 -10.69 -10.00
CA PHE A 313 -25.29 -9.56 -10.00
C PHE A 313 -25.76 -8.50 -8.99
N VAL A 314 -24.82 -8.03 -8.19
CA VAL A 314 -24.97 -6.85 -7.33
C VAL A 314 -24.18 -5.72 -7.97
N ILE A 315 -24.90 -4.79 -8.60
CA ILE A 315 -24.30 -3.64 -9.31
C ILE A 315 -24.14 -2.51 -8.30
N ILE A 316 -22.89 -2.10 -8.08
CA ILE A 316 -22.53 -1.03 -7.14
C ILE A 316 -22.18 0.27 -7.86
N ASP A 317 -22.03 1.37 -7.14
CA ASP A 317 -21.66 2.66 -7.72
C ASP A 317 -20.13 2.87 -7.87
N ALA A 318 -19.31 2.08 -7.19
CA ALA A 318 -17.89 2.01 -7.46
C ALA A 318 -17.60 1.12 -8.67
N GLY A 319 -16.57 1.45 -9.45
CA GLY A 319 -16.14 0.66 -10.61
C GLY A 319 -14.63 0.34 -10.56
N MET A 320 -14.17 -0.40 -11.57
CA MET A 320 -12.74 -0.68 -11.73
C MET A 320 -11.91 0.61 -11.89
N ASN A 321 -12.54 1.70 -12.32
CA ASN A 321 -11.94 3.03 -12.35
C ASN A 321 -11.62 3.58 -10.95
N ASP A 322 -12.35 3.15 -9.93
CA ASP A 322 -12.14 3.55 -8.54
C ASP A 322 -11.17 2.60 -7.82
N LEU A 323 -11.26 1.28 -8.07
CA LEU A 323 -10.39 0.24 -7.52
C LEU A 323 -10.10 -0.83 -8.58
N ILE A 324 -9.01 -0.66 -9.32
CA ILE A 324 -8.65 -1.53 -10.45
C ILE A 324 -8.10 -2.91 -10.02
N ARG A 325 -7.68 -3.07 -8.78
CA ARG A 325 -6.94 -4.25 -8.31
C ARG A 325 -7.64 -5.60 -8.53
N PRO A 326 -8.95 -5.77 -8.30
CA PRO A 326 -9.65 -7.01 -8.63
C PRO A 326 -9.56 -7.34 -10.13
N ALA A 327 -9.80 -6.37 -11.00
CA ALA A 327 -9.76 -6.53 -12.46
C ALA A 327 -8.34 -6.79 -12.99
N LEU A 328 -7.33 -6.03 -12.50
CA LEU A 328 -5.97 -6.06 -13.03
C LEU A 328 -5.13 -7.24 -12.51
N TYR A 329 -5.29 -7.58 -11.23
CA TYR A 329 -4.45 -8.59 -10.55
C TYR A 329 -5.23 -9.81 -10.07
N GLY A 330 -6.56 -9.88 -10.28
CA GLY A 330 -7.39 -10.88 -9.62
C GLY A 330 -7.33 -10.76 -8.08
N SER A 331 -7.00 -9.57 -7.56
CA SER A 331 -6.78 -9.40 -6.13
C SER A 331 -8.08 -9.57 -5.35
N TYR A 332 -8.01 -10.42 -4.34
CA TYR A 332 -9.10 -10.54 -3.39
C TYR A 332 -9.19 -9.30 -2.50
N HIS A 333 -10.42 -8.84 -2.30
CA HIS A 333 -10.81 -7.92 -1.24
C HIS A 333 -12.04 -8.50 -0.55
N GLU A 334 -12.03 -8.52 0.78
CA GLU A 334 -13.24 -8.85 1.54
C GLU A 334 -14.26 -7.72 1.35
N ILE A 335 -15.51 -8.08 1.08
CA ILE A 335 -16.61 -7.14 0.93
C ILE A 335 -17.62 -7.45 2.01
N VAL A 336 -17.95 -6.45 2.83
CA VAL A 336 -18.87 -6.61 3.95
C VAL A 336 -19.97 -5.56 3.92
N PRO A 337 -21.21 -5.90 4.35
CA PRO A 337 -22.25 -4.91 4.55
C PRO A 337 -21.85 -3.91 5.65
N VAL A 338 -22.18 -2.63 5.49
CA VAL A 338 -21.96 -1.63 6.54
C VAL A 338 -22.90 -1.84 7.73
N GLU A 339 -24.11 -2.35 7.46
CA GLU A 339 -25.03 -2.84 8.48
C GLU A 339 -25.19 -4.35 8.33
N LYS A 340 -24.96 -5.11 9.41
CA LYS A 340 -25.26 -6.54 9.41
C LYS A 340 -26.75 -6.73 9.29
N ILE A 341 -27.16 -7.51 8.31
CA ILE A 341 -28.56 -7.89 8.13
C ILE A 341 -28.89 -8.88 9.25
N THR A 342 -29.52 -8.40 10.31
CA THR A 342 -30.13 -9.26 11.33
C THR A 342 -31.51 -9.68 10.79
N GLU A 343 -31.76 -10.99 10.69
CA GLU A 343 -33.15 -11.44 10.47
C GLU A 343 -34.02 -10.83 11.56
N PRO A 344 -35.24 -10.36 11.21
CA PRO A 344 -36.18 -9.92 12.23
C PRO A 344 -36.38 -11.08 13.21
N SER A 345 -36.11 -10.83 14.49
CA SER A 345 -36.38 -11.78 15.56
C SER A 345 -37.77 -12.35 15.37
N PRO A 346 -37.99 -13.67 15.31
CA PRO A 346 -39.31 -14.20 15.19
C PRO A 346 -40.13 -13.67 16.36
N GLN A 347 -41.18 -12.93 16.05
CA GLN A 347 -42.11 -12.44 17.07
C GLN A 347 -42.48 -13.65 17.92
N SER A 348 -42.20 -13.61 19.19
CA SER A 348 -42.52 -14.65 20.15
C SER A 348 -44.01 -14.89 20.18
N SER A 349 -44.48 -15.93 19.48
CA SER A 349 -45.75 -16.50 19.73
C SER A 349 -45.71 -17.19 21.10
N PRO A 350 -46.61 -16.92 22.03
CA PRO A 350 -46.61 -17.56 23.31
C PRO A 350 -47.24 -18.95 23.21
N SER A 351 -46.48 -19.95 22.88
CA SER A 351 -46.73 -21.33 23.30
C SER A 351 -45.74 -22.33 22.67
N GLY A 352 -45.05 -23.12 23.53
CA GLY A 352 -44.50 -24.41 23.11
C GLY A 352 -42.99 -24.60 23.34
N ARG A 353 -42.68 -25.47 24.27
CA ARG A 353 -41.38 -26.03 24.64
C ARG A 353 -40.53 -26.44 23.46
N GLY A 354 -39.24 -26.16 23.54
CA GLY A 354 -38.23 -26.97 22.85
C GLY A 354 -37.02 -26.18 22.34
N GLY A 355 -35.85 -26.53 22.81
CA GLY A 355 -34.57 -26.42 22.07
C GLY A 355 -34.00 -25.01 21.87
N ARG A 356 -32.92 -24.67 22.57
CA ARG A 356 -31.97 -23.63 22.18
C ARG A 356 -31.28 -24.09 20.90
N GLU A 357 -31.76 -23.65 19.74
CA GLU A 357 -30.97 -23.64 18.53
C GLU A 357 -30.10 -22.37 18.52
N ALA A 358 -28.82 -22.55 18.19
CA ALA A 358 -27.87 -21.47 17.99
C ALA A 358 -28.41 -20.49 16.93
N ALA A 359 -28.16 -19.21 17.13
CA ALA A 359 -28.51 -18.16 16.16
C ALA A 359 -27.99 -18.56 14.77
N GLY A 360 -28.91 -18.86 13.86
CA GLY A 360 -28.60 -19.32 12.51
C GLY A 360 -27.85 -18.24 11.72
N GLU A 361 -26.75 -18.61 11.09
CA GLU A 361 -26.13 -17.82 10.04
C GLU A 361 -27.19 -17.61 8.93
N GLY A 362 -27.47 -16.34 8.59
CA GLY A 362 -28.46 -15.99 7.55
C GLY A 362 -28.09 -16.65 6.22
N LYS A 363 -29.10 -17.00 5.40
CA LYS A 363 -28.90 -17.60 4.08
C LYS A 363 -27.94 -16.74 3.26
N THR A 364 -26.78 -17.30 2.87
CA THR A 364 -25.87 -16.68 1.91
C THR A 364 -26.25 -17.06 0.49
N ASN A 365 -26.06 -16.14 -0.45
CA ASN A 365 -26.21 -16.37 -1.88
C ASN A 365 -24.89 -16.18 -2.58
N LYS A 366 -24.59 -16.99 -3.59
CA LYS A 366 -23.47 -16.75 -4.49
C LYS A 366 -23.83 -15.61 -5.45
N ILE A 367 -23.04 -14.54 -5.41
CA ILE A 367 -23.27 -13.34 -6.21
C ILE A 367 -21.96 -12.84 -6.85
N ASP A 368 -22.08 -12.14 -7.96
CA ASP A 368 -21.01 -11.34 -8.53
C ASP A 368 -21.24 -9.87 -8.13
N VAL A 369 -20.25 -9.24 -7.51
CA VAL A 369 -20.25 -7.81 -7.21
C VAL A 369 -19.53 -7.09 -8.35
N VAL A 370 -20.27 -6.26 -9.09
CA VAL A 370 -19.81 -5.63 -10.32
C VAL A 370 -20.02 -4.11 -10.29
N GLY A 371 -19.14 -3.38 -10.99
CA GLY A 371 -19.26 -1.94 -11.12
C GLY A 371 -20.11 -1.51 -12.30
N PRO A 372 -20.21 -0.18 -12.54
CA PRO A 372 -21.03 0.43 -13.60
C PRO A 372 -20.25 0.71 -14.89
N VAL A 373 -18.95 0.34 -14.96
CA VAL A 373 -18.12 0.59 -16.15
C VAL A 373 -18.53 -0.33 -17.29
N CYS A 374 -18.54 0.18 -18.51
CA CYS A 374 -18.98 -0.58 -19.70
C CYS A 374 -17.89 -1.54 -20.18
N GLU A 375 -17.50 -2.47 -19.28
CA GLU A 375 -16.48 -3.50 -19.54
C GLU A 375 -16.74 -4.75 -18.70
N SER A 376 -16.56 -5.94 -19.30
CA SER A 376 -16.76 -7.23 -18.62
C SER A 376 -15.75 -7.46 -17.47
N GLY A 377 -14.61 -6.76 -17.49
CA GLY A 377 -13.62 -6.78 -16.44
C GLY A 377 -13.97 -5.96 -15.21
N ASP A 378 -15.10 -5.24 -15.20
CA ASP A 378 -15.52 -4.40 -14.08
C ASP A 378 -16.21 -5.21 -12.98
N PHE A 379 -15.43 -5.99 -12.25
CA PHE A 379 -15.88 -6.77 -11.11
C PHE A 379 -15.01 -6.53 -9.87
N PHE A 380 -15.63 -6.63 -8.70
CA PHE A 380 -14.99 -6.60 -7.39
C PHE A 380 -14.90 -7.99 -6.76
N ALA A 381 -15.87 -8.84 -7.05
CA ALA A 381 -15.89 -10.23 -6.63
C ALA A 381 -16.75 -11.05 -7.59
N GLN A 382 -16.39 -12.33 -7.76
CA GLN A 382 -17.15 -13.31 -8.53
C GLN A 382 -17.45 -14.51 -7.65
N ASP A 383 -18.66 -15.10 -7.82
CA ASP A 383 -19.15 -16.25 -7.07
C ASP A 383 -18.97 -16.13 -5.54
N ARG A 384 -19.10 -14.89 -5.02
CA ARG A 384 -18.90 -14.57 -3.61
C ARG A 384 -20.12 -14.91 -2.78
N GLU A 385 -19.94 -15.68 -1.70
CA GLU A 385 -20.98 -15.88 -0.71
C GLU A 385 -21.20 -14.61 0.10
N MET A 386 -22.41 -14.06 0.03
CA MET A 386 -22.81 -12.86 0.75
C MET A 386 -24.24 -12.99 1.26
N PRO A 387 -24.63 -12.25 2.32
CA PRO A 387 -26.02 -12.16 2.75
C PRO A 387 -26.89 -11.55 1.65
N GLU A 388 -28.20 -11.66 1.79
CA GLU A 388 -29.12 -11.04 0.85
C GLU A 388 -29.00 -9.52 0.88
N LEU A 389 -28.66 -8.92 -0.27
CA LEU A 389 -28.46 -7.48 -0.45
C LEU A 389 -29.63 -6.86 -1.21
N ARG A 390 -29.88 -5.57 -0.98
CA ARG A 390 -30.91 -4.76 -1.60
C ARG A 390 -30.33 -3.48 -2.20
N ALA A 391 -31.04 -2.90 -3.17
CA ALA A 391 -30.70 -1.58 -3.68
C ALA A 391 -30.72 -0.56 -2.53
N GLY A 392 -29.70 0.26 -2.46
CA GLY A 392 -29.49 1.23 -1.38
C GLY A 392 -28.53 0.77 -0.28
N ASP A 393 -28.26 -0.52 -0.12
CA ASP A 393 -27.35 -1.04 0.89
C ASP A 393 -25.94 -0.49 0.69
N LEU A 394 -25.28 -0.17 1.81
CA LEU A 394 -23.89 0.23 1.83
C LEU A 394 -22.97 -0.98 2.03
N LEU A 395 -21.95 -1.07 1.22
CA LEU A 395 -20.89 -2.07 1.30
C LEU A 395 -19.54 -1.41 1.56
N ALA A 396 -18.69 -2.10 2.29
CA ALA A 396 -17.28 -1.75 2.47
C ALA A 396 -16.38 -2.79 1.80
N VAL A 397 -15.59 -2.35 0.82
CA VAL A 397 -14.51 -3.14 0.23
C VAL A 397 -13.28 -2.93 1.12
N MET A 398 -12.91 -3.96 1.86
CA MET A 398 -11.86 -3.90 2.89
C MET A 398 -10.45 -3.86 2.31
N SER A 399 -9.48 -3.43 3.10
CA SER A 399 -8.04 -3.41 2.75
C SER A 399 -7.73 -2.65 1.45
N ALA A 400 -8.48 -1.57 1.17
CA ALA A 400 -8.34 -0.74 -0.02
C ALA A 400 -7.38 0.46 0.16
N GLY A 401 -6.71 0.56 1.32
CA GLY A 401 -5.88 1.72 1.66
C GLY A 401 -4.58 1.83 0.88
N ALA A 402 -4.05 0.71 0.36
CA ALA A 402 -2.84 0.68 -0.48
C ALA A 402 -3.17 0.32 -1.92
N TYR A 403 -2.60 1.07 -2.87
CA TYR A 403 -2.78 0.85 -4.31
C TYR A 403 -4.27 0.85 -4.73
N GLY A 404 -5.11 1.55 -3.98
CA GLY A 404 -6.50 1.84 -4.32
C GLY A 404 -6.58 3.17 -5.06
N PHE A 405 -6.83 4.26 -4.34
CA PHE A 405 -7.00 5.59 -4.94
C PHE A 405 -5.86 6.02 -5.88
N VAL A 406 -4.61 5.68 -5.56
CA VAL A 406 -3.44 6.06 -6.40
C VAL A 406 -3.45 5.43 -7.80
N MET A 407 -4.24 4.38 -8.01
CA MET A 407 -4.45 3.73 -9.31
C MET A 407 -5.82 4.05 -9.92
N ALA A 408 -6.63 4.89 -9.27
CA ALA A 408 -7.92 5.31 -9.79
C ALA A 408 -7.74 6.19 -11.05
N SER A 409 -8.74 6.14 -11.93
CA SER A 409 -8.72 6.84 -13.21
C SER A 409 -10.10 7.44 -13.53
N ASN A 410 -10.13 8.28 -14.57
CA ASN A 410 -11.37 8.81 -15.13
C ASN A 410 -11.95 7.93 -16.25
N TYR A 411 -11.67 6.62 -16.23
CA TYR A 411 -12.22 5.70 -17.24
C TYR A 411 -13.75 5.80 -17.32
N ASN A 412 -14.31 5.76 -18.53
CA ASN A 412 -15.70 6.10 -18.86
C ASN A 412 -16.14 7.50 -18.40
N SER A 413 -15.22 8.48 -18.35
CA SER A 413 -15.46 9.86 -17.88
C SER A 413 -16.12 9.91 -16.49
N ARG A 414 -15.73 8.99 -15.58
CA ARG A 414 -16.22 8.96 -14.21
C ARG A 414 -15.32 9.83 -13.32
N PRO A 415 -15.90 10.74 -12.51
CA PRO A 415 -15.14 11.54 -11.57
C PRO A 415 -14.43 10.67 -10.52
N LEU A 416 -13.19 11.04 -10.17
CA LEU A 416 -12.47 10.40 -9.07
C LEU A 416 -13.24 10.54 -7.74
N PRO A 417 -13.27 9.49 -6.89
CA PRO A 417 -13.99 9.49 -5.62
C PRO A 417 -13.39 10.46 -4.61
N ALA A 418 -14.15 10.79 -3.58
CA ALA A 418 -13.63 11.52 -2.43
C ALA A 418 -12.75 10.62 -1.56
N GLU A 419 -11.86 11.24 -0.78
CA GLU A 419 -11.09 10.56 0.28
C GLU A 419 -11.36 11.28 1.61
N ALA A 420 -11.62 10.52 2.67
CA ALA A 420 -11.82 11.02 4.02
C ALA A 420 -10.92 10.29 5.03
N LEU A 421 -10.56 10.98 6.09
CA LEU A 421 -9.72 10.48 7.18
C LEU A 421 -10.48 10.54 8.49
N VAL A 422 -10.47 9.43 9.23
CA VAL A 422 -11.00 9.33 10.60
C VAL A 422 -9.85 9.45 11.58
N ARG A 423 -10.07 10.19 12.65
CA ARG A 423 -9.19 10.26 13.82
C ARG A 423 -10.02 10.34 15.09
N GLY A 424 -10.04 9.27 15.87
CA GLY A 424 -10.91 9.08 17.01
C GLY A 424 -12.39 9.16 16.61
N ASN A 425 -13.11 10.11 17.11
CA ASN A 425 -14.54 10.33 16.84
C ASN A 425 -14.82 11.36 15.72
N LYS A 426 -13.79 11.79 15.00
CA LYS A 426 -13.90 12.84 13.96
C LYS A 426 -13.62 12.26 12.58
N VAL A 427 -14.41 12.68 11.59
CA VAL A 427 -14.17 12.40 10.18
C VAL A 427 -14.11 13.70 9.38
N ALA A 428 -13.09 13.81 8.51
CA ALA A 428 -12.89 14.97 7.66
C ALA A 428 -12.46 14.57 6.25
N LEU A 429 -12.84 15.37 5.25
CA LEU A 429 -12.32 15.20 3.89
C LEU A 429 -10.81 15.46 3.86
N SER A 430 -10.08 14.55 3.23
CA SER A 430 -8.67 14.71 2.85
C SER A 430 -8.50 15.01 1.36
N ARG A 431 -9.52 14.67 0.53
CA ARG A 431 -9.65 15.02 -0.89
C ARG A 431 -11.10 15.16 -1.28
N LYS A 432 -11.45 16.23 -1.98
CA LYS A 432 -12.78 16.41 -2.57
C LYS A 432 -12.99 15.42 -3.72
N ARG A 433 -14.24 15.00 -3.92
CA ARG A 433 -14.66 14.32 -5.15
C ARG A 433 -14.43 15.25 -6.34
N GLN A 434 -13.97 14.71 -7.46
CA GLN A 434 -13.98 15.45 -8.72
C GLN A 434 -15.41 15.81 -9.13
N THR A 435 -15.59 16.99 -9.69
CA THR A 435 -16.84 17.36 -10.38
C THR A 435 -16.78 16.92 -11.84
N ILE A 436 -17.90 17.01 -12.56
CA ILE A 436 -17.93 16.72 -14.01
C ILE A 436 -17.10 17.77 -14.76
N GLU A 437 -17.12 19.01 -14.32
CA GLU A 437 -16.32 20.10 -14.89
C GLU A 437 -14.81 19.87 -14.72
N ASP A 438 -14.39 19.20 -13.63
CA ASP A 438 -12.98 18.84 -13.44
C ASP A 438 -12.45 17.87 -14.50
N LEU A 439 -13.33 17.11 -15.18
CA LEU A 439 -12.94 16.14 -16.22
C LEU A 439 -12.36 16.80 -17.46
N ILE A 440 -12.82 18.01 -17.77
CA ILE A 440 -12.43 18.76 -18.99
C ILE A 440 -11.62 20.01 -18.65
N ARG A 441 -11.21 20.22 -17.40
CA ARG A 441 -10.53 21.43 -16.92
C ARG A 441 -9.31 21.82 -17.75
N ASP A 442 -8.52 20.84 -18.16
CA ASP A 442 -7.25 21.02 -18.84
C ASP A 442 -7.36 20.80 -20.36
N GLU A 443 -8.60 20.60 -20.89
CA GLU A 443 -8.87 20.51 -22.31
C GLU A 443 -8.93 21.91 -22.92
N VAL A 444 -8.36 22.04 -24.12
CA VAL A 444 -8.38 23.29 -24.87
C VAL A 444 -8.84 23.03 -26.30
N ASP A 445 -9.60 23.96 -26.88
CA ASP A 445 -9.96 23.90 -28.29
C ASP A 445 -8.73 24.23 -29.16
N PRO A 446 -8.28 23.34 -30.05
CA PRO A 446 -7.13 23.60 -30.88
C PRO A 446 -7.46 24.72 -31.89
N ILE A 447 -6.58 25.73 -31.99
CA ILE A 447 -6.67 26.79 -32.96
C ILE A 447 -5.90 26.33 -34.21
N TRP A 448 -6.61 26.04 -35.29
CA TRP A 448 -6.07 25.60 -36.59
C TRP A 448 -5.78 26.79 -37.51
#